data_c912dd9b95ee5ea40ee5eb7d3bd55443
#
_entry.id   c912dd9b95ee5ea40ee5eb7d3bd55443
#
_cell.length_a   1.000
_cell.length_b   1.000
_cell.length_c   1.000
_cell.angle_alpha   90.00
_cell.angle_beta   90.00
_cell.angle_gamma   90.00
#
_symmetry.space_group_name_H-M   'P 1'
#
loop_
_entity.id
_entity.type
_entity.pdbx_description
1 polymer ?
#
loop_
_entity_poly.entity_id
_entity_poly.type
_entity_poly.pdbx_seq_one_letter_code
_entity_poly.pdbx_strand_id
1 'polypeptide(L)'
;MAFLVRLRTGLALLLTVLTASNAFSQAHAVAPPPPPGAKNVVCKDRPIPQLTDITQKTGIKFQHQADPEKKYIVESMGGGVLVLDYDRDGWPDIYFTNAPNVAMALKGQTARSALYHNNHDGTFTDVTDKAGVATPCFAMGGAVGDFFNASWPRHQ
;
A
#
# COMPACT_ATOMS: atom_id res chain seq x y z
N MET A 1 27.00 -23.19 -54.36
CA MET A 1 27.21 -21.77 -54.05
C MET A 1 26.06 -21.10 -53.29
N ALA A 2 24.96 -21.79 -53.04
CA ALA A 2 23.78 -21.21 -52.37
C ALA A 2 23.74 -21.40 -50.82
N PHE A 3 24.63 -22.19 -50.24
CA PHE A 3 24.61 -22.51 -48.79
C PHE A 3 25.39 -21.55 -47.89
N LEU A 4 26.29 -20.74 -48.47
CA LEU A 4 27.11 -19.77 -47.70
C LEU A 4 26.45 -18.42 -47.50
N VAL A 5 25.43 -18.07 -48.28
CA VAL A 5 24.74 -16.76 -48.14
C VAL A 5 23.72 -16.76 -47.00
N ARG A 6 23.13 -17.92 -46.65
CA ARG A 6 22.15 -18.02 -45.57
C ARG A 6 22.73 -17.94 -44.16
N LEU A 7 24.02 -18.28 -43.99
CA LEU A 7 24.67 -18.26 -42.68
C LEU A 7 25.08 -16.85 -42.26
N ARG A 8 25.33 -15.93 -43.21
CA ARG A 8 25.69 -14.53 -42.91
C ARG A 8 24.51 -13.67 -42.46
N THR A 9 23.29 -13.96 -42.96
CA THR A 9 22.11 -13.20 -42.57
C THR A 9 21.58 -13.58 -41.19
N GLY A 10 21.75 -14.85 -40.77
CA GLY A 10 21.35 -15.32 -39.45
C GLY A 10 22.23 -14.74 -38.34
N LEU A 11 23.52 -14.57 -38.59
CA LEU A 11 24.46 -14.03 -37.59
C LEU A 11 24.26 -12.51 -37.40
N ALA A 12 23.94 -11.78 -38.47
CA ALA A 12 23.66 -10.33 -38.40
C ALA A 12 22.36 -10.03 -37.62
N LEU A 13 21.33 -10.89 -37.76
CA LEU A 13 20.07 -10.74 -37.01
C LEU A 13 20.25 -11.07 -35.52
N LEU A 14 21.12 -12.04 -35.19
CA LEU A 14 21.40 -12.41 -33.80
C LEU A 14 22.16 -11.29 -33.04
N LEU A 15 23.07 -10.59 -33.73
CA LEU A 15 23.82 -9.49 -33.13
C LEU A 15 22.96 -8.26 -32.88
N THR A 16 21.96 -7.96 -33.73
CA THR A 16 21.06 -6.83 -33.54
C THR A 16 20.04 -7.02 -32.39
N VAL A 17 19.66 -8.26 -32.08
CA VAL A 17 18.79 -8.56 -30.94
C VAL A 17 19.51 -8.45 -29.60
N LEU A 18 20.83 -8.77 -29.55
CA LEU A 18 21.60 -8.65 -28.31
C LEU A 18 21.93 -7.21 -27.92
N THR A 19 21.93 -6.26 -28.84
CA THR A 19 22.21 -4.85 -28.52
C THR A 19 20.97 -4.06 -28.09
N ALA A 20 19.76 -4.57 -28.35
CA ALA A 20 18.51 -3.94 -27.96
C ALA A 20 18.12 -4.18 -26.47
N SER A 21 18.75 -5.17 -25.81
CA SER A 21 18.39 -5.56 -24.45
C SER A 21 18.99 -4.67 -23.36
N ASN A 22 19.95 -3.81 -23.67
CA ASN A 22 20.62 -2.98 -22.68
C ASN A 22 20.09 -1.54 -22.56
N ALA A 23 19.11 -1.16 -23.36
CA ALA A 23 18.58 0.21 -23.38
C ALA A 23 17.42 0.45 -22.37
N PHE A 24 16.92 -0.58 -21.69
CA PHE A 24 15.75 -0.46 -20.83
C PHE A 24 16.05 -0.33 -19.33
N SER A 25 17.32 -0.29 -18.93
CA SER A 25 17.69 -0.42 -17.50
C SER A 25 18.14 0.86 -16.79
N GLN A 26 17.99 2.06 -17.34
CA GLN A 26 18.41 3.27 -16.62
C GLN A 26 17.52 4.50 -16.86
N ALA A 27 16.22 4.36 -16.76
CA ALA A 27 15.39 5.51 -16.45
C ALA A 27 15.31 5.67 -14.93
N HIS A 28 16.37 6.11 -14.28
CA HIS A 28 16.23 6.76 -13.00
C HIS A 28 15.38 8.00 -13.24
N ALA A 29 14.13 7.95 -12.79
CA ALA A 29 13.28 9.13 -12.76
C ALA A 29 13.99 10.17 -11.87
N VAL A 30 14.71 11.09 -12.51
CA VAL A 30 15.21 12.29 -11.84
C VAL A 30 13.97 13.03 -11.36
N ALA A 31 13.85 13.19 -10.05
CA ALA A 31 12.76 13.97 -9.48
C ALA A 31 12.70 15.34 -10.17
N PRO A 32 11.51 15.83 -10.56
CA PRO A 32 11.41 17.13 -11.18
C PRO A 32 12.03 18.19 -10.26
N PRO A 33 12.69 19.21 -10.81
CA PRO A 33 13.25 20.28 -9.99
C PRO A 33 12.14 20.95 -9.18
N PRO A 34 12.42 21.36 -7.94
CA PRO A 34 11.43 22.04 -7.12
C PRO A 34 10.93 23.31 -7.83
N PRO A 35 9.68 23.69 -7.67
CA PRO A 35 9.11 24.87 -8.32
C PRO A 35 9.91 26.13 -7.93
N PRO A 36 10.07 27.10 -8.85
CA PRO A 36 10.77 28.35 -8.56
C PRO A 36 10.13 29.02 -7.34
N GLY A 37 10.94 29.33 -6.32
CA GLY A 37 10.46 29.95 -5.09
C GLY A 37 10.15 28.98 -3.93
N ALA A 38 10.37 27.68 -4.08
CA ALA A 38 10.34 26.74 -2.97
C ALA A 38 11.44 27.14 -1.96
N LYS A 39 11.03 27.83 -0.92
CA LYS A 39 11.90 28.13 0.22
C LYS A 39 12.19 26.79 0.92
N ASN A 40 13.46 26.48 1.15
CA ASN A 40 13.83 25.40 2.07
C ASN A 40 13.23 25.72 3.43
N VAL A 41 12.06 25.18 3.72
CA VAL A 41 11.45 25.31 5.04
C VAL A 41 12.27 24.43 5.98
N VAL A 42 13.28 25.02 6.58
CA VAL A 42 13.99 24.41 7.70
C VAL A 42 12.99 24.41 8.86
N CYS A 43 12.55 23.24 9.29
CA CYS A 43 11.71 23.06 10.48
C CYS A 43 12.52 23.32 11.77
N LYS A 44 13.25 24.44 11.80
CA LYS A 44 14.01 24.87 12.96
C LYS A 44 13.01 25.51 13.91
N ASP A 45 13.00 25.08 15.16
CA ASP A 45 12.20 25.66 16.25
C ASP A 45 10.67 25.38 16.24
N ARG A 46 10.20 24.38 15.51
CA ARG A 46 8.82 23.89 15.71
C ARG A 46 8.80 22.83 16.80
N PRO A 47 7.89 22.93 17.79
CA PRO A 47 7.76 21.88 18.78
C PRO A 47 7.42 20.55 18.10
N ILE A 48 8.13 19.50 18.47
CA ILE A 48 7.84 18.14 17.98
C ILE A 48 6.45 17.77 18.53
N PRO A 49 5.48 17.39 17.66
CA PRO A 49 4.18 16.94 18.12
C PRO A 49 4.32 15.78 19.11
N GLN A 50 3.68 15.89 20.26
CA GLN A 50 3.61 14.81 21.23
C GLN A 50 2.42 13.92 20.86
N LEU A 51 2.71 12.66 20.57
CA LEU A 51 1.67 11.68 20.28
C LEU A 51 1.34 10.90 21.56
N THR A 52 0.06 10.69 21.80
CA THR A 52 -0.45 9.90 22.93
C THR A 52 -1.20 8.70 22.36
N ASP A 53 -0.92 7.50 22.89
CA ASP A 53 -1.69 6.31 22.56
C ASP A 53 -3.07 6.38 23.21
N ILE A 54 -4.09 6.44 22.37
CA ILE A 54 -5.51 6.47 22.77
C ILE A 54 -6.27 5.20 22.38
N THR A 55 -5.61 4.17 21.89
CA THR A 55 -6.20 2.95 21.33
C THR A 55 -7.27 2.35 22.23
N GLN A 56 -7.01 2.22 23.54
CA GLN A 56 -7.98 1.66 24.46
C GLN A 56 -9.27 2.49 24.61
N LYS A 57 -9.18 3.81 24.44
CA LYS A 57 -10.33 4.73 24.53
C LYS A 57 -11.18 4.71 23.26
N THR A 58 -10.56 4.38 22.12
CA THR A 58 -11.24 4.39 20.82
C THR A 58 -12.11 3.18 20.55
N GLY A 59 -12.00 2.11 21.33
CA GLY A 59 -12.74 0.86 21.10
C GLY A 59 -12.16 -0.01 19.98
N ILE A 60 -11.07 0.38 19.32
CA ILE A 60 -10.40 -0.40 18.28
C ILE A 60 -9.72 -1.61 18.92
N LYS A 61 -10.10 -2.82 18.46
CA LYS A 61 -9.56 -4.11 18.95
C LYS A 61 -8.80 -4.88 17.87
N PHE A 62 -8.40 -4.20 16.81
CA PHE A 62 -7.66 -4.82 15.73
C PHE A 62 -6.29 -5.30 16.20
N GLN A 63 -5.92 -6.51 15.79
CA GLN A 63 -4.60 -7.08 16.03
C GLN A 63 -3.95 -7.50 14.72
N HIS A 64 -2.80 -6.92 14.43
CA HIS A 64 -1.95 -7.36 13.35
C HIS A 64 -1.34 -8.73 13.68
N GLN A 65 -1.43 -9.66 12.73
CA GLN A 65 -0.92 -11.02 12.91
C GLN A 65 0.56 -11.10 12.52
N ALA A 66 1.43 -11.09 13.52
CA ALA A 66 2.87 -11.25 13.35
C ALA A 66 3.46 -12.07 14.51
N ASP A 67 4.54 -12.77 14.25
CA ASP A 67 5.34 -13.47 15.27
C ASP A 67 6.77 -12.87 15.29
N PRO A 68 7.00 -11.78 16.03
CA PRO A 68 8.26 -11.05 16.01
C PRO A 68 9.45 -11.88 16.49
N GLU A 69 9.20 -12.90 17.31
CA GLU A 69 10.24 -13.80 17.84
C GLU A 69 10.86 -14.66 16.71
N LYS A 70 10.07 -15.01 15.70
CA LYS A 70 10.52 -15.83 14.57
C LYS A 70 11.31 -15.04 13.54
N LYS A 71 11.22 -13.71 13.53
CA LYS A 71 11.95 -12.80 12.63
C LYS A 71 11.79 -13.13 11.15
N TYR A 72 10.61 -13.61 10.74
CA TYR A 72 10.30 -13.83 9.34
C TYR A 72 10.12 -12.49 8.62
N ILE A 73 10.93 -12.24 7.58
CA ILE A 73 10.87 -10.97 6.81
C ILE A 73 9.47 -10.76 6.21
N VAL A 74 8.81 -11.82 5.76
CA VAL A 74 7.46 -11.74 5.17
C VAL A 74 6.42 -11.17 6.14
N GLU A 75 6.55 -11.41 7.44
CA GLU A 75 5.64 -10.91 8.46
C GLU A 75 5.83 -9.42 8.75
N SER A 76 7.02 -8.87 8.48
CA SER A 76 7.27 -7.43 8.63
C SER A 76 6.67 -6.59 7.51
N MET A 77 6.22 -7.22 6.42
CA MET A 77 5.63 -6.57 5.25
C MET A 77 4.10 -6.69 5.22
N GLY A 78 3.51 -7.38 6.17
CA GLY A 78 2.06 -7.54 6.26
C GLY A 78 1.36 -6.36 6.92
N GLY A 79 0.15 -6.08 6.48
CA GLY A 79 -0.70 -5.06 7.07
C GLY A 79 -0.50 -3.64 6.54
N GLY A 80 -1.58 -2.89 6.57
CA GLY A 80 -1.62 -1.48 6.20
C GLY A 80 -2.84 -0.83 6.83
N VAL A 81 -2.87 0.49 6.80
CA VAL A 81 -3.97 1.31 7.31
C VAL A 81 -4.42 2.26 6.21
N LEU A 82 -5.72 2.32 6.00
CA LEU A 82 -6.36 3.26 5.09
C LEU A 82 -7.34 4.12 5.88
N VAL A 83 -7.41 5.39 5.52
CA VAL A 83 -8.38 6.33 6.06
C VAL A 83 -9.30 6.74 4.91
N LEU A 84 -10.60 6.52 5.08
CA LEU A 84 -11.62 6.77 4.08
C LEU A 84 -12.95 7.08 4.78
N ASP A 85 -13.82 7.76 4.10
CA ASP A 85 -15.21 7.94 4.51
C ASP A 85 -16.05 6.92 3.71
N TYR A 86 -16.34 5.74 4.31
CA TYR A 86 -16.90 4.62 3.57
C TYR A 86 -18.41 4.75 3.34
N ASP A 87 -19.10 5.45 4.21
CA ASP A 87 -20.56 5.62 4.18
C ASP A 87 -21.01 7.05 3.81
N ARG A 88 -20.03 7.95 3.58
CA ARG A 88 -20.23 9.34 3.13
C ARG A 88 -20.93 10.21 4.18
N ASP A 89 -20.63 10.00 5.43
CA ASP A 89 -21.15 10.81 6.53
C ASP A 89 -20.27 12.05 6.83
N GLY A 90 -19.14 12.17 6.15
CA GLY A 90 -18.19 13.28 6.26
C GLY A 90 -17.12 13.07 7.33
N TRP A 91 -17.09 11.92 7.99
CA TRP A 91 -16.10 11.56 8.99
C TRP A 91 -15.16 10.46 8.49
N PRO A 92 -13.88 10.53 8.81
CA PRO A 92 -12.93 9.52 8.36
C PRO A 92 -13.06 8.23 9.17
N ASP A 93 -13.24 7.12 8.46
CA ASP A 93 -13.20 5.75 8.95
C ASP A 93 -11.83 5.14 8.77
N ILE A 94 -11.57 4.01 9.42
CA ILE A 94 -10.27 3.35 9.38
C ILE A 94 -10.45 1.91 8.89
N TYR A 95 -9.74 1.56 7.81
CA TYR A 95 -9.63 0.17 7.35
C TYR A 95 -8.23 -0.37 7.57
N PHE A 96 -8.13 -1.46 8.31
CA PHE A 96 -6.89 -2.19 8.54
C PHE A 96 -6.84 -3.40 7.63
N THR A 97 -5.77 -3.52 6.84
CA THR A 97 -5.46 -4.76 6.13
C THR A 97 -4.65 -5.69 7.02
N ASN A 98 -4.81 -7.00 6.85
CA ASN A 98 -4.09 -7.99 7.63
C ASN A 98 -3.51 -9.10 6.76
N ALA A 99 -2.48 -9.75 7.25
CA ALA A 99 -1.86 -10.90 6.62
C ALA A 99 -1.69 -12.02 7.68
N PRO A 100 -1.91 -13.30 7.33
CA PRO A 100 -1.60 -14.38 8.25
C PRO A 100 -0.09 -14.44 8.51
N ASN A 101 0.30 -14.73 9.75
CA ASN A 101 1.69 -15.07 10.03
C ASN A 101 2.04 -16.43 9.41
N VAL A 102 3.34 -16.78 9.36
CA VAL A 102 3.81 -18.02 8.73
C VAL A 102 3.17 -19.26 9.37
N ALA A 103 3.01 -19.28 10.69
CA ALA A 103 2.41 -20.40 11.38
C ALA A 103 0.92 -20.60 11.04
N MET A 104 0.19 -19.52 10.84
CA MET A 104 -1.21 -19.52 10.36
C MET A 104 -1.29 -20.00 8.91
N ALA A 105 -0.43 -19.45 8.02
CA ALA A 105 -0.40 -19.79 6.61
C ALA A 105 -0.10 -21.27 6.37
N LEU A 106 0.84 -21.85 7.10
CA LEU A 106 1.17 -23.29 7.05
C LEU A 106 -0.01 -24.19 7.47
N LYS A 107 -0.95 -23.68 8.26
CA LYS A 107 -2.18 -24.37 8.68
C LYS A 107 -3.37 -24.06 7.79
N GLY A 108 -3.19 -23.29 6.69
CA GLY A 108 -4.29 -22.85 5.83
C GLY A 108 -5.23 -21.83 6.50
N GLN A 109 -4.79 -21.18 7.58
CA GLN A 109 -5.56 -20.14 8.28
C GLN A 109 -5.32 -18.79 7.63
N THR A 110 -6.34 -17.93 7.70
CA THR A 110 -6.29 -16.57 7.15
C THR A 110 -6.35 -15.54 8.28
N ALA A 111 -5.87 -14.33 8.01
CA ALA A 111 -6.05 -13.18 8.89
C ALA A 111 -7.20 -12.31 8.37
N ARG A 112 -7.97 -11.74 9.28
CA ARG A 112 -9.12 -10.88 8.96
C ARG A 112 -8.68 -9.43 8.89
N SER A 113 -8.94 -8.76 7.77
CA SER A 113 -8.92 -7.30 7.67
C SER A 113 -10.14 -6.72 8.38
N ALA A 114 -10.10 -5.46 8.80
CA ALA A 114 -11.18 -4.87 9.58
C ALA A 114 -11.47 -3.41 9.22
N LEU A 115 -12.76 -3.07 9.12
CA LEU A 115 -13.25 -1.71 8.91
C LEU A 115 -13.89 -1.20 10.20
N TYR A 116 -13.43 -0.04 10.63
CA TYR A 116 -13.93 0.65 11.82
C TYR A 116 -14.58 1.96 11.42
N HIS A 117 -15.89 2.05 11.69
CA HIS A 117 -16.68 3.26 11.51
C HIS A 117 -16.44 4.26 12.65
N ASN A 118 -16.29 5.52 12.32
CA ASN A 118 -16.10 6.61 13.26
C ASN A 118 -17.46 7.02 13.88
N ASN A 119 -17.60 6.90 15.18
CA ASN A 119 -18.85 7.25 15.88
C ASN A 119 -19.01 8.76 16.17
N HIS A 120 -18.10 9.61 15.68
CA HIS A 120 -18.08 11.08 15.86
C HIS A 120 -17.80 11.56 17.30
N ASP A 121 -17.54 10.65 18.22
CA ASP A 121 -17.26 10.93 19.64
C ASP A 121 -15.84 10.55 20.06
N GLY A 122 -14.99 10.21 19.08
CA GLY A 122 -13.62 9.74 19.30
C GLY A 122 -13.53 8.23 19.52
N THR A 123 -14.66 7.51 19.36
CA THR A 123 -14.70 6.05 19.38
C THR A 123 -15.00 5.48 18.01
N PHE A 124 -14.75 4.18 17.84
CA PHE A 124 -14.94 3.47 16.58
C PHE A 124 -15.69 2.15 16.81
N THR A 125 -16.51 1.78 15.83
CA THR A 125 -17.26 0.53 15.83
C THR A 125 -16.78 -0.37 14.71
N ASP A 126 -16.50 -1.65 14.99
CA ASP A 126 -16.18 -2.66 13.96
C ASP A 126 -17.43 -2.93 13.11
N VAL A 127 -17.40 -2.55 11.85
CA VAL A 127 -18.48 -2.73 10.87
C VAL A 127 -18.07 -3.67 9.73
N THR A 128 -16.97 -4.38 9.88
CA THR A 128 -16.36 -5.21 8.84
C THR A 128 -17.34 -6.19 8.21
N ASP A 129 -18.10 -6.92 9.04
CA ASP A 129 -19.02 -7.95 8.55
C ASP A 129 -20.26 -7.30 7.91
N LYS A 130 -20.75 -6.20 8.47
CA LYS A 130 -21.86 -5.42 7.91
C LYS A 130 -21.52 -4.85 6.54
N ALA A 131 -20.29 -4.36 6.39
CA ALA A 131 -19.79 -3.82 5.13
C ALA A 131 -19.34 -4.90 4.12
N GLY A 132 -19.19 -6.16 4.54
CA GLY A 132 -18.78 -7.27 3.69
C GLY A 132 -17.32 -7.22 3.23
N VAL A 133 -16.45 -6.54 4.00
CA VAL A 133 -15.06 -6.26 3.62
C VAL A 133 -14.01 -7.07 4.41
N ALA A 134 -14.45 -8.14 5.07
CA ALA A 134 -13.57 -9.10 5.74
C ALA A 134 -12.78 -9.93 4.72
N THR A 135 -11.75 -9.35 4.12
CA THR A 135 -10.97 -10.01 3.07
C THR A 135 -9.98 -11.00 3.67
N PRO A 136 -10.12 -12.32 3.41
CA PRO A 136 -9.25 -13.35 3.95
C PRO A 136 -8.05 -13.59 3.02
N CYS A 137 -7.18 -12.61 2.86
CA CYS A 137 -6.00 -12.71 2.00
C CYS A 137 -4.74 -12.23 2.71
N PHE A 138 -3.60 -12.44 2.06
CA PHE A 138 -2.33 -11.82 2.47
C PHE A 138 -2.31 -10.39 1.95
N ALA A 139 -2.80 -9.45 2.78
CA ALA A 139 -2.89 -8.04 2.40
C ALA A 139 -1.72 -7.25 2.99
N MET A 140 -0.85 -6.74 2.12
CA MET A 140 0.33 -5.96 2.50
C MET A 140 0.03 -4.46 2.66
N GLY A 141 -1.06 -3.99 2.06
CA GLY A 141 -1.46 -2.60 2.08
C GLY A 141 -2.68 -2.37 1.21
N GLY A 142 -3.09 -1.12 1.10
CA GLY A 142 -4.20 -0.72 0.25
C GLY A 142 -4.08 0.75 -0.16
N ALA A 143 -4.91 1.15 -1.09
CA ALA A 143 -5.07 2.53 -1.51
C ALA A 143 -6.57 2.86 -1.60
N VAL A 144 -6.90 4.09 -1.26
CA VAL A 144 -8.26 4.61 -1.40
C VAL A 144 -8.33 5.44 -2.68
N GLY A 145 -9.39 5.26 -3.45
CA GLY A 145 -9.65 6.03 -4.66
C GLY A 145 -11.11 6.00 -5.03
N ASP A 146 -11.59 7.10 -5.62
CA ASP A 146 -12.92 7.16 -6.21
C ASP A 146 -12.88 6.60 -7.63
N PHE A 147 -13.25 5.32 -7.77
CA PHE A 147 -13.20 4.63 -9.05
C PHE A 147 -14.20 5.17 -10.08
N PHE A 148 -15.35 5.67 -9.64
CA PHE A 148 -16.40 6.16 -10.52
C PHE A 148 -16.36 7.68 -10.73
N ASN A 149 -15.38 8.38 -10.16
CA ASN A 149 -15.32 9.83 -10.15
C ASN A 149 -16.67 10.48 -9.75
N ALA A 150 -17.40 9.79 -8.88
CA ALA A 150 -18.60 10.31 -8.27
C ALA A 150 -18.14 11.46 -7.37
N SER A 151 -18.27 12.67 -7.84
CA SER A 151 -17.75 13.89 -7.24
C SER A 151 -17.96 13.86 -5.72
N TRP A 152 -16.85 13.73 -5.00
CA TRP A 152 -16.83 13.94 -3.56
C TRP A 152 -17.43 15.31 -3.29
N PRO A 153 -18.43 15.46 -2.43
CA PRO A 153 -19.00 16.78 -2.15
C PRO A 153 -17.85 17.67 -1.65
N ARG A 154 -17.47 18.66 -2.45
CA ARG A 154 -16.56 19.70 -1.99
C ARG A 154 -17.31 20.48 -0.93
N HIS A 155 -16.89 20.36 0.30
CA HIS A 155 -17.33 21.26 1.33
C HIS A 155 -16.90 22.68 0.94
N GLN A 156 -17.90 23.52 0.62
CA GLN A 156 -17.71 24.94 0.41
C GLN A 156 -17.51 25.64 1.74
#